data_969afcd7e2ee86ed079fb903d68da4db
#
_entry.id   969afcd7e2ee86ed079fb903d68da4db
#
_cell.length_a   1.000
_cell.length_b   1.000
_cell.length_c   1.000
_cell.angle_alpha   90.00
_cell.angle_beta   90.00
_cell.angle_gamma   90.00
#
_symmetry.space_group_name_H-M   'P 1'
#
loop_
_entity.id
_entity.type
_entity.pdbx_description
1 polymer ?
#
loop_
_entity_poly.entity_id
_entity_poly.type
_entity_poly.pdbx_seq_one_letter_code
_entity_poly.pdbx_strand_id
1 'polypeptide(L)'
;MKVAEADFLRERGGCWAARQAAEFSVVNVHAMEIPAPASQVFPQLGARDLLAHGLFWKLLLGFRVAVGKVFGWDEGLAVKQPQALEAGKYFGWFHVIYVDAPREAGMTVENRLTRALMSWVLEETAGGTTVFNVTCANFKGRRGRVYWRVIRPFHDGLIEDSLRLLRQRVERH
;
A
#
# COMPACT_ATOMS: atom_id res chain seq x y z
N MET A 1 11.03 -3.32 7.16
CA MET A 1 10.88 -4.27 8.29
C MET A 1 9.42 -4.62 8.48
N LYS A 2 9.09 -5.89 8.66
CA LYS A 2 7.71 -6.32 8.94
C LYS A 2 7.38 -6.08 10.41
N VAL A 3 6.20 -5.48 10.66
CA VAL A 3 5.70 -5.19 12.02
C VAL A 3 4.59 -6.18 12.37
N ALA A 4 4.53 -6.64 13.61
CA ALA A 4 3.43 -7.48 14.04
C ALA A 4 2.12 -6.68 14.03
N GLU A 5 1.08 -7.27 13.42
CA GLU A 5 -0.25 -6.67 13.31
C GLU A 5 -0.79 -6.20 14.67
N ALA A 6 -0.71 -7.10 15.68
CA ALA A 6 -1.21 -6.82 17.01
C ALA A 6 -0.52 -5.61 17.68
N ASP A 7 0.78 -5.45 17.45
CA ASP A 7 1.54 -4.31 17.99
C ASP A 7 1.13 -3.01 17.31
N PHE A 8 1.01 -3.02 15.97
CA PHE A 8 0.54 -1.86 15.24
C PHE A 8 -0.85 -1.41 15.70
N LEU A 9 -1.80 -2.34 15.80
CA LEU A 9 -3.18 -2.04 16.19
C LEU A 9 -3.27 -1.56 17.65
N ARG A 10 -2.49 -2.15 18.57
CA ARG A 10 -2.45 -1.75 19.96
C ARG A 10 -1.90 -0.34 20.15
N GLU A 11 -0.80 -0.02 19.49
CA GLU A 11 -0.09 1.24 19.70
C GLU A 11 -0.71 2.39 18.90
N ARG A 12 -1.39 2.12 17.80
CA ARG A 12 -1.88 3.09 16.80
C ARG A 12 -3.38 3.02 16.56
N GLY A 13 -4.14 2.47 17.50
CA GLY A 13 -5.61 2.32 17.39
C GLY A 13 -6.37 3.61 17.05
N GLY A 14 -5.77 4.77 17.29
CA GLY A 14 -6.33 6.08 16.95
C GLY A 14 -6.22 6.48 15.49
N CYS A 15 -5.30 5.89 14.69
CA CYS A 15 -5.17 6.23 13.27
C CYS A 15 -6.32 5.63 12.44
N TRP A 16 -6.57 6.23 11.27
CA TRP A 16 -7.64 5.78 10.40
C TRP A 16 -7.40 4.35 9.89
N ALA A 17 -6.16 4.01 9.49
CA ALA A 17 -5.79 2.68 9.02
C ALA A 17 -6.10 1.59 10.06
N ALA A 18 -5.77 1.82 11.35
CA ALA A 18 -6.02 0.86 12.41
C ALA A 18 -7.53 0.65 12.65
N ARG A 19 -8.32 1.74 12.59
CA ARG A 19 -9.79 1.63 12.69
C ARG A 19 -10.39 0.82 11.54
N GLN A 20 -9.89 1.02 10.31
CA GLN A 20 -10.36 0.26 9.15
C GLN A 20 -9.89 -1.20 9.18
N ALA A 21 -8.72 -1.49 9.74
CA ALA A 21 -8.16 -2.84 9.79
C ALA A 21 -9.08 -3.86 10.47
N ALA A 22 -9.90 -3.42 11.43
CA ALA A 22 -10.87 -4.28 12.12
C ALA A 22 -11.91 -4.93 11.18
N GLU A 23 -12.15 -4.36 10.00
CA GLU A 23 -13.08 -4.91 9.00
C GLU A 23 -12.45 -6.00 8.10
N PHE A 24 -11.16 -6.27 8.23
CA PHE A 24 -10.42 -7.12 7.32
C PHE A 24 -9.86 -8.37 8.02
N SER A 25 -9.89 -9.50 7.30
CA SER A 25 -9.40 -10.80 7.78
C SER A 25 -7.88 -10.97 7.65
N VAL A 26 -7.25 -10.15 6.85
CA VAL A 26 -5.79 -10.12 6.66
C VAL A 26 -5.32 -8.69 6.84
N VAL A 27 -4.36 -8.51 7.74
CA VAL A 27 -3.64 -7.25 7.94
C VAL A 27 -2.15 -7.53 7.78
N ASN A 28 -1.46 -6.72 7.03
CA ASN A 28 -0.02 -6.84 6.78
C ASN A 28 0.61 -5.45 6.92
N VAL A 29 1.60 -5.34 7.80
CA VAL A 29 2.22 -4.06 8.15
C VAL A 29 3.71 -4.12 7.90
N HIS A 30 4.20 -3.17 7.13
CA HIS A 30 5.63 -2.93 6.90
C HIS A 30 5.99 -1.52 7.37
N ALA A 31 7.15 -1.36 7.97
CA ALA A 31 7.63 -0.07 8.43
C ALA A 31 9.06 0.21 8.00
N MET A 32 9.38 1.49 7.84
CA MET A 32 10.73 1.99 7.56
C MET A 32 10.92 3.38 8.16
N GLU A 33 12.06 3.58 8.81
CA GLU A 33 12.48 4.89 9.27
C GLU A 33 13.17 5.66 8.13
N ILE A 34 12.77 6.91 7.97
CA ILE A 34 13.32 7.85 6.97
C ILE A 34 13.82 9.08 7.73
N PRO A 35 15.09 9.49 7.57
CA PRO A 35 15.69 10.60 8.33
C PRO A 35 15.28 11.96 7.76
N ALA A 36 13.97 12.22 7.71
CA ALA A 36 13.37 13.46 7.24
C ALA A 36 12.01 13.69 7.91
N PRO A 37 11.53 14.93 8.02
CA PRO A 37 10.21 15.22 8.57
C PRO A 37 9.08 14.73 7.67
N ALA A 38 7.92 14.42 8.24
CA ALA A 38 6.77 13.88 7.51
C ALA A 38 6.32 14.80 6.36
N SER A 39 6.48 16.11 6.50
CA SER A 39 6.16 17.09 5.46
C SER A 39 7.02 16.95 4.18
N GLN A 40 8.22 16.40 4.27
CA GLN A 40 9.08 16.09 3.12
C GLN A 40 8.81 14.68 2.57
N VAL A 41 8.46 13.72 3.43
CA VAL A 41 8.21 12.33 3.05
C VAL A 41 6.86 12.18 2.36
N PHE A 42 5.80 12.80 2.89
CA PHE A 42 4.43 12.59 2.44
C PHE A 42 4.20 12.90 0.94
N PRO A 43 4.70 14.01 0.37
CA PRO A 43 4.55 14.29 -1.07
C PRO A 43 5.17 13.21 -1.97
N GLN A 44 6.22 12.52 -1.50
CA GLN A 44 6.90 11.47 -2.26
C GLN A 44 6.08 10.16 -2.35
N LEU A 45 5.10 9.97 -1.50
CA LEU A 45 4.19 8.81 -1.56
C LEU A 45 3.36 8.79 -2.86
N GLY A 46 3.07 9.97 -3.43
CA GLY A 46 2.36 10.12 -4.70
C GLY A 46 3.21 9.86 -5.95
N ALA A 47 4.48 9.49 -5.81
CA ALA A 47 5.36 9.28 -6.95
C ALA A 47 4.94 8.07 -7.80
N ARG A 48 4.87 8.25 -9.12
CA ARG A 48 4.31 7.30 -10.10
C ARG A 48 4.93 5.92 -10.07
N ASP A 49 6.20 5.82 -9.76
CA ASP A 49 6.98 4.58 -9.81
C ASP A 49 7.18 3.93 -8.44
N LEU A 50 6.58 4.48 -7.39
CA LEU A 50 6.74 3.95 -6.04
C LEU A 50 6.30 2.47 -5.94
N LEU A 51 5.20 2.10 -6.60
CA LEU A 51 4.65 0.72 -6.58
C LEU A 51 5.07 -0.13 -7.79
N ALA A 52 5.84 0.40 -8.73
CA ALA A 52 6.20 -0.33 -9.95
C ALA A 52 7.60 0.08 -10.45
N HIS A 53 8.55 0.18 -9.53
CA HIS A 53 9.94 0.48 -9.86
C HIS A 53 10.70 -0.75 -10.33
N GLY A 54 11.57 -0.55 -11.32
CA GLY A 54 12.37 -1.62 -11.89
C GLY A 54 11.63 -2.57 -12.83
N LEU A 55 12.39 -3.27 -13.66
CA LEU A 55 11.85 -4.16 -14.70
C LEU A 55 11.13 -5.37 -14.13
N PHE A 56 11.69 -5.95 -13.06
CA PHE A 56 11.12 -7.14 -12.40
C PHE A 56 9.68 -6.91 -11.92
N TRP A 57 9.45 -5.84 -11.17
CA TRP A 57 8.12 -5.52 -10.65
C TRP A 57 7.14 -5.14 -11.76
N LYS A 58 7.59 -4.44 -12.81
CA LYS A 58 6.76 -4.13 -13.98
C LYS A 58 6.32 -5.39 -14.69
N LEU A 59 7.23 -6.35 -14.91
CA LEU A 59 6.91 -7.64 -15.54
C LEU A 59 5.95 -8.47 -14.67
N LEU A 60 6.20 -8.55 -13.35
CA LEU A 60 5.36 -9.30 -12.42
C LEU A 60 3.94 -8.71 -12.34
N LEU A 61 3.82 -7.40 -12.21
CA LEU A 61 2.53 -6.72 -12.23
C LEU A 61 1.83 -6.85 -13.58
N GLY A 62 2.56 -6.75 -14.68
CA GLY A 62 2.04 -6.99 -16.02
C GLY A 62 1.50 -8.41 -16.20
N PHE A 63 2.25 -9.41 -15.74
CA PHE A 63 1.80 -10.81 -15.72
C PHE A 63 0.53 -10.98 -14.86
N ARG A 64 0.52 -10.41 -13.67
CA ARG A 64 -0.67 -10.43 -12.79
C ARG A 64 -1.89 -9.82 -13.48
N VAL A 65 -1.74 -8.69 -14.15
CA VAL A 65 -2.83 -8.04 -14.91
C VAL A 65 -3.29 -8.92 -16.08
N ALA A 66 -2.37 -9.54 -16.81
CA ALA A 66 -2.71 -10.45 -17.91
C ALA A 66 -3.52 -11.66 -17.41
N VAL A 67 -3.07 -12.30 -16.32
CA VAL A 67 -3.78 -13.40 -15.65
C VAL A 67 -5.16 -12.93 -15.17
N GLY A 68 -5.25 -11.75 -14.54
CA GLY A 68 -6.51 -11.18 -14.08
C GLY A 68 -7.52 -10.98 -15.20
N LYS A 69 -7.08 -10.51 -16.37
CA LYS A 69 -7.91 -10.36 -17.57
C LYS A 69 -8.41 -11.71 -18.10
N VAL A 70 -7.50 -12.68 -18.25
CA VAL A 70 -7.87 -14.03 -18.76
C VAL A 70 -8.91 -14.71 -17.88
N PHE A 71 -8.79 -14.58 -16.56
CA PHE A 71 -9.72 -15.20 -15.60
C PHE A 71 -10.89 -14.30 -15.21
N GLY A 72 -10.99 -13.09 -15.75
CA GLY A 72 -12.05 -12.15 -15.44
C GLY A 72 -12.05 -11.67 -13.98
N TRP A 73 -10.88 -11.57 -13.34
CA TRP A 73 -10.78 -11.14 -11.95
C TRP A 73 -10.76 -9.63 -11.78
N ASP A 74 -10.28 -8.92 -12.79
CA ASP A 74 -10.02 -7.48 -12.77
C ASP A 74 -11.01 -6.69 -13.64
N GLU A 75 -12.26 -7.13 -13.74
CA GLU A 75 -13.27 -6.37 -14.45
C GLU A 75 -13.46 -4.98 -13.84
N GLY A 76 -13.26 -3.95 -14.66
CA GLY A 76 -13.39 -2.56 -14.24
C GLY A 76 -12.15 -1.91 -13.62
N LEU A 77 -11.05 -2.66 -13.42
CA LEU A 77 -9.78 -2.07 -12.99
C LEU A 77 -9.06 -1.44 -14.19
N ALA A 78 -9.42 -0.22 -14.55
CA ALA A 78 -8.61 0.58 -15.46
C ALA A 78 -7.42 1.15 -14.70
N VAL A 79 -6.20 0.85 -15.16
CA VAL A 79 -4.99 1.56 -14.66
C VAL A 79 -5.10 2.99 -15.11
N LYS A 80 -5.45 3.89 -14.19
CA LYS A 80 -5.43 5.33 -14.43
C LYS A 80 -4.03 5.86 -14.11
N GLN A 81 -3.60 6.88 -14.85
CA GLN A 81 -2.33 7.52 -14.51
C GLN A 81 -2.38 8.03 -13.07
N PRO A 82 -1.34 7.72 -12.24
CA PRO A 82 -1.30 8.22 -10.87
C PRO A 82 -1.34 9.74 -10.90
N GLN A 83 -2.35 10.29 -10.22
CA GLN A 83 -2.44 11.69 -9.87
C GLN A 83 -1.89 11.84 -8.45
N ALA A 84 -1.77 13.07 -7.95
CA ALA A 84 -1.40 13.30 -6.57
C ALA A 84 -2.29 12.48 -5.60
N LEU A 85 -1.78 12.18 -4.40
CA LEU A 85 -2.57 11.55 -3.34
C LEU A 85 -3.64 12.52 -2.84
N GLU A 86 -4.77 12.56 -3.51
CA GLU A 86 -5.93 13.40 -3.19
C GLU A 86 -7.18 12.53 -3.07
N ALA A 87 -8.00 12.78 -2.05
CA ALA A 87 -9.25 12.05 -1.84
C ALA A 87 -10.16 12.19 -3.08
N GLY A 88 -10.77 11.07 -3.48
CA GLY A 88 -11.60 10.99 -4.69
C GLY A 88 -10.84 10.74 -5.99
N LYS A 89 -9.50 10.77 -5.98
CA LYS A 89 -8.66 10.52 -7.15
C LYS A 89 -8.19 9.06 -7.22
N TYR A 90 -7.57 8.69 -8.32
CA TYR A 90 -7.00 7.35 -8.49
C TYR A 90 -5.47 7.39 -8.44
N PHE A 91 -4.90 6.45 -7.71
CA PHE A 91 -3.48 6.16 -7.69
C PHE A 91 -3.24 4.77 -8.32
N GLY A 92 -2.94 4.74 -9.60
CA GLY A 92 -2.94 3.51 -10.39
C GLY A 92 -4.36 2.93 -10.50
N TRP A 93 -4.58 1.74 -9.94
CA TRP A 93 -5.90 1.10 -9.82
C TRP A 93 -6.56 1.30 -8.45
N PHE A 94 -5.89 1.96 -7.52
CA PHE A 94 -6.43 2.28 -6.21
C PHE A 94 -7.24 3.58 -6.26
N HIS A 95 -8.38 3.59 -5.58
CA HIS A 95 -9.16 4.79 -5.33
C HIS A 95 -8.76 5.39 -3.97
N VAL A 96 -8.25 6.60 -3.97
CA VAL A 96 -7.86 7.31 -2.74
C VAL A 96 -9.13 7.76 -2.03
N ILE A 97 -9.35 7.27 -0.81
CA ILE A 97 -10.59 7.51 -0.06
C ILE A 97 -10.38 8.35 1.20
N TYR A 98 -9.13 8.51 1.64
CA TYR A 98 -8.79 9.28 2.82
C TYR A 98 -7.41 9.91 2.67
N VAL A 99 -7.29 11.19 3.08
CA VAL A 99 -6.01 11.92 3.15
C VAL A 99 -6.05 12.88 4.34
N ASP A 100 -5.09 12.73 5.24
CA ASP A 100 -4.78 13.64 6.34
C ASP A 100 -3.29 13.98 6.29
N ALA A 101 -2.93 14.89 5.38
CA ALA A 101 -1.52 15.27 5.16
C ALA A 101 -0.97 16.09 6.35
N PRO A 102 0.29 15.85 6.75
CA PRO A 102 1.25 14.88 6.22
C PRO A 102 1.24 13.52 6.96
N ARG A 103 0.15 13.16 7.65
CA ARG A 103 0.12 12.04 8.60
C ARG A 103 -0.34 10.74 8.01
N GLU A 104 -1.36 10.76 7.15
CA GLU A 104 -1.99 9.53 6.70
C GLU A 104 -2.67 9.68 5.33
N ALA A 105 -2.61 8.61 4.53
CA ALA A 105 -3.41 8.47 3.31
C ALA A 105 -3.89 7.03 3.17
N GLY A 106 -5.15 6.86 2.75
CA GLY A 106 -5.78 5.56 2.59
C GLY A 106 -6.43 5.42 1.22
N MET A 107 -6.28 4.24 0.61
CA MET A 107 -6.80 3.92 -0.70
C MET A 107 -7.36 2.50 -0.75
N THR A 108 -8.34 2.28 -1.59
CA THR A 108 -9.02 0.99 -1.70
C THR A 108 -9.01 0.48 -3.14
N VAL A 109 -9.07 -0.83 -3.27
CA VAL A 109 -9.30 -1.53 -4.53
C VAL A 109 -10.22 -2.73 -4.28
N GLU A 110 -11.13 -2.95 -5.18
CA GLU A 110 -12.01 -4.11 -5.14
C GLU A 110 -12.09 -4.78 -6.51
N ASN A 111 -12.03 -6.12 -6.48
CA ASN A 111 -12.25 -6.98 -7.64
C ASN A 111 -13.01 -8.24 -7.25
N ARG A 112 -13.14 -9.22 -8.17
CA ARG A 112 -13.86 -10.48 -7.89
C ARG A 112 -13.23 -11.35 -6.81
N LEU A 113 -11.93 -11.25 -6.58
CA LEU A 113 -11.19 -12.09 -5.62
C LEU A 113 -10.99 -11.42 -4.27
N THR A 114 -10.89 -10.10 -4.24
CA THR A 114 -10.52 -9.37 -3.03
C THR A 114 -11.13 -7.98 -2.95
N ARG A 115 -11.42 -7.55 -1.74
CA ARG A 115 -11.53 -6.15 -1.34
C ARG A 115 -10.27 -5.85 -0.52
N ALA A 116 -9.49 -4.87 -0.93
CA ALA A 116 -8.27 -4.49 -0.24
C ALA A 116 -8.23 -2.99 0.03
N LEU A 117 -7.57 -2.66 1.12
CA LEU A 117 -7.24 -1.31 1.55
C LEU A 117 -5.73 -1.23 1.71
N MET A 118 -5.12 -0.18 1.23
CA MET A 118 -3.73 0.17 1.49
C MET A 118 -3.66 1.55 2.11
N SER A 119 -2.93 1.68 3.20
CA SER A 119 -2.69 2.96 3.86
C SER A 119 -1.21 3.21 4.08
N TRP A 120 -0.87 4.49 4.03
CA TRP A 120 0.40 5.04 4.48
C TRP A 120 0.14 5.81 5.77
N VAL A 121 0.84 5.46 6.84
CA VAL A 121 0.79 6.17 8.13
C VAL A 121 2.20 6.67 8.43
N LEU A 122 2.34 7.95 8.73
CA LEU A 122 3.60 8.62 9.00
C LEU A 122 3.61 9.11 10.45
N GLU A 123 4.63 8.71 11.19
CA GLU A 123 4.85 9.13 12.58
C GLU A 123 6.20 9.81 12.71
N GLU A 124 6.19 11.06 13.15
CA GLU A 124 7.44 11.77 13.44
C GLU A 124 8.10 11.22 14.70
N THR A 125 9.39 11.01 14.62
CA THR A 125 10.25 10.53 15.70
C THR A 125 11.42 11.50 15.88
N ALA A 126 12.21 11.33 16.95
CA ALA A 126 13.40 12.16 17.15
C ALA A 126 14.45 12.04 16.01
N GLY A 127 14.44 10.94 15.26
CA GLY A 127 15.37 10.68 14.15
C GLY A 127 14.81 10.93 12.75
N GLY A 128 13.56 11.38 12.62
CA GLY A 128 12.91 11.58 11.33
C GLY A 128 11.45 11.12 11.34
N THR A 129 11.05 10.30 10.36
CA THR A 129 9.69 9.79 10.23
C THR A 129 9.69 8.28 10.08
N THR A 130 8.92 7.58 10.88
CA THR A 130 8.58 6.18 10.62
C THR A 130 7.38 6.11 9.68
N VAL A 131 7.58 5.51 8.53
CA VAL A 131 6.52 5.28 7.53
C VAL A 131 6.02 3.85 7.65
N PHE A 132 4.73 3.69 7.89
CA PHE A 132 4.04 2.40 7.87
C PHE A 132 3.26 2.25 6.57
N ASN A 133 3.45 1.14 5.88
CA ASN A 133 2.50 0.65 4.89
C ASN A 133 1.61 -0.40 5.53
N VAL A 134 0.33 -0.12 5.58
CA VAL A 134 -0.70 -1.01 6.13
C VAL A 134 -1.56 -1.52 4.99
N THR A 135 -1.47 -2.81 4.70
CA THR A 135 -2.31 -3.48 3.71
C THR A 135 -3.30 -4.38 4.40
N CYS A 136 -4.59 -4.11 4.20
CA CYS A 136 -5.69 -4.91 4.71
C CYS A 136 -6.43 -5.57 3.55
N ALA A 137 -6.87 -6.83 3.69
CA ALA A 137 -7.58 -7.51 2.63
C ALA A 137 -8.59 -8.53 3.15
N ASN A 138 -9.73 -8.61 2.43
CA ASN A 138 -10.69 -9.69 2.52
C ASN A 138 -10.69 -10.49 1.22
N PHE A 139 -10.34 -11.77 1.29
CA PHE A 139 -10.28 -12.66 0.13
C PHE A 139 -11.56 -13.46 -0.02
N LYS A 140 -12.22 -13.30 -1.19
CA LYS A 140 -13.52 -13.91 -1.49
C LYS A 140 -13.35 -15.41 -1.83
N GLY A 141 -13.93 -16.27 -1.02
CA GLY A 141 -13.99 -17.70 -1.24
C GLY A 141 -12.61 -18.42 -1.18
N ARG A 142 -12.60 -19.69 -1.60
CA ARG A 142 -11.38 -20.53 -1.59
C ARG A 142 -10.33 -20.02 -2.58
N ARG A 143 -10.75 -19.58 -3.76
CA ARG A 143 -9.84 -19.08 -4.82
C ARG A 143 -9.07 -17.83 -4.36
N GLY A 144 -9.75 -16.89 -3.70
CA GLY A 144 -9.10 -15.69 -3.17
C GLY A 144 -8.05 -16.02 -2.10
N ARG A 145 -8.34 -16.98 -1.19
CA ARG A 145 -7.36 -17.40 -0.16
C ARG A 145 -6.13 -18.09 -0.75
N VAL A 146 -6.32 -18.94 -1.78
CA VAL A 146 -5.18 -19.57 -2.48
C VAL A 146 -4.36 -18.49 -3.21
N TYR A 147 -5.02 -17.57 -3.91
CA TYR A 147 -4.37 -16.43 -4.57
C TYR A 147 -3.50 -15.65 -3.57
N TRP A 148 -4.00 -15.30 -2.40
CA TRP A 148 -3.22 -14.59 -1.39
C TRP A 148 -1.99 -15.37 -0.92
N ARG A 149 -2.13 -16.66 -0.67
CA ARG A 149 -0.99 -17.51 -0.23
C ARG A 149 0.15 -17.48 -1.25
N VAL A 150 -0.18 -17.49 -2.54
CA VAL A 150 0.81 -17.45 -3.62
C VAL A 150 1.42 -16.05 -3.79
N ILE A 151 0.58 -15.00 -3.73
CA ILE A 151 1.04 -13.64 -4.05
C ILE A 151 1.73 -12.94 -2.88
N ARG A 152 1.46 -13.36 -1.65
CA ARG A 152 1.95 -12.70 -0.42
C ARG A 152 3.46 -12.44 -0.40
N PRO A 153 4.35 -13.39 -0.71
CA PRO A 153 5.79 -13.14 -0.68
C PRO A 153 6.21 -12.07 -1.70
N PHE A 154 5.56 -12.02 -2.86
CA PHE A 154 5.81 -10.98 -3.86
C PHE A 154 5.26 -9.62 -3.41
N HIS A 155 4.09 -9.60 -2.78
CA HIS A 155 3.51 -8.40 -2.19
C HIS A 155 4.43 -7.82 -1.10
N ASP A 156 4.91 -8.66 -0.17
CA ASP A 156 5.82 -8.24 0.90
C ASP A 156 7.10 -7.64 0.29
N GLY A 157 7.71 -8.30 -0.70
CA GLY A 157 8.89 -7.80 -1.40
C GLY A 157 8.64 -6.46 -2.12
N LEU A 158 7.50 -6.32 -2.81
CA LEU A 158 7.15 -5.07 -3.49
C LEU A 158 7.03 -3.90 -2.51
N ILE A 159 6.38 -4.11 -1.36
CA ILE A 159 6.20 -3.07 -0.35
C ILE A 159 7.54 -2.68 0.29
N GLU A 160 8.39 -3.66 0.62
CA GLU A 160 9.71 -3.38 1.17
C GLU A 160 10.59 -2.59 0.20
N ASP A 161 10.60 -2.96 -1.07
CA ASP A 161 11.36 -2.23 -2.09
C ASP A 161 10.79 -0.83 -2.34
N SER A 162 9.45 -0.66 -2.28
CA SER A 162 8.81 0.65 -2.37
C SER A 162 9.21 1.57 -1.22
N LEU A 163 9.27 1.04 0.01
CA LEU A 163 9.74 1.80 1.18
C LEU A 163 11.23 2.17 1.04
N ARG A 164 12.08 1.27 0.55
CA ARG A 164 13.49 1.57 0.28
C ARG A 164 13.65 2.67 -0.77
N LEU A 165 12.87 2.60 -1.86
CA LEU A 165 12.89 3.62 -2.90
C LEU A 165 12.43 4.99 -2.37
N LEU A 166 11.37 5.00 -1.54
CA LEU A 166 10.89 6.21 -0.88
C LEU A 166 11.99 6.85 -0.04
N ARG A 167 12.66 6.08 0.81
CA ARG A 167 13.78 6.54 1.62
C ARG A 167 14.90 7.13 0.75
N GLN A 168 15.35 6.42 -0.28
CA GLN A 168 16.41 6.89 -1.19
C GLN A 168 16.06 8.20 -1.90
N ARG A 169 14.78 8.43 -2.20
CA ARG A 169 14.33 9.68 -2.85
C ARG A 169 14.39 10.85 -1.89
N VAL A 170 13.88 10.64 -0.68
CA VAL A 170 13.89 11.67 0.36
C VAL A 170 15.32 12.06 0.73
N GLU A 171 16.25 11.10 0.82
CA GLU A 171 17.67 11.35 1.11
C GLU A 171 18.41 12.09 -0.02
N ARG A 172 17.86 12.17 -1.24
CA ARG A 172 18.47 12.89 -2.39
C ARG A 172 17.99 14.34 -2.54
N HIS A 173 16.95 14.71 -1.84
CA HIS A 173 16.35 16.05 -1.88
C HIS A 173 16.60 16.82 -0.60
#